data_5c1ce5cf79e6f0d31f6e96a72bd6a393
#
_entry.id   5c1ce5cf79e6f0d31f6e96a72bd6a393
#
_cell.length_a   1.000
_cell.length_b   1.000
_cell.length_c   1.000
_cell.angle_alpha   90.00
_cell.angle_beta   90.00
_cell.angle_gamma   90.00
#
_symmetry.space_group_name_H-M   'P 1'
#
loop_
_entity.id
_entity.type
_entity.pdbx_description
1 polymer ?
#
loop_
_entity_poly.entity_id
_entity_poly.type
_entity_poly.pdbx_seq_one_letter_code
_entity_poly.pdbx_strand_id
1 'polypeptide(L)'
;LSWRGELAKDQEVLELLTLLVDDITPEHDSKLQELLTDLTNKIEHPINEGNKKIIIFTAFADTAMYLYDHVSDFMLKKFGLHTAVITGSVDGRTTAKLKNADMNTILTCFSPRSKDRDLFDNIPKVDIDILIATDCISEGQNLQDCDYLINYDIHWNPVRIIQRFGRVDRIGSKNKVIQLVNFWPDITLDEYINLKSRVETRMKISVMTSTGDDDLI
;
A
#
# COMPACT_ATOMS: atom_id res chain seq x y z
N LEU A 1 6.59 31.64 -34.80
CA LEU A 1 5.97 31.74 -33.48
C LEU A 1 7.07 32.11 -32.47
N SER A 2 6.89 33.21 -31.72
CA SER A 2 7.89 33.59 -30.74
C SER A 2 7.78 32.64 -29.52
N TRP A 3 8.91 32.26 -28.95
CA TRP A 3 9.01 31.45 -27.72
C TRP A 3 8.03 31.89 -26.61
N ARG A 4 7.77 33.19 -26.47
CA ARG A 4 6.76 33.72 -25.54
C ARG A 4 5.32 33.31 -25.91
N GLY A 5 5.00 33.17 -27.19
CA GLY A 5 3.67 32.72 -27.61
C GLY A 5 3.44 31.23 -27.39
N GLU A 6 4.49 30.44 -27.41
CA GLU A 6 4.43 28.99 -27.09
C GLU A 6 4.24 28.79 -25.59
N LEU A 7 5.00 29.52 -24.76
CA LEU A 7 4.83 29.48 -23.31
C LEU A 7 3.44 29.92 -22.84
N ALA A 8 2.85 30.94 -23.47
CA ALA A 8 1.51 31.39 -23.13
C ALA A 8 0.46 30.30 -23.42
N LYS A 9 0.61 29.57 -24.52
CA LYS A 9 -0.28 28.43 -24.84
C LYS A 9 -0.09 27.27 -23.86
N ASP A 10 1.15 26.95 -23.49
CA ASP A 10 1.41 25.91 -22.50
C ASP A 10 0.80 26.27 -21.15
N GLN A 11 0.88 27.56 -20.75
CA GLN A 11 0.24 28.05 -19.52
C GLN A 11 -1.28 27.89 -19.59
N GLU A 12 -1.93 28.30 -20.69
CA GLU A 12 -3.39 28.14 -20.86
C GLU A 12 -3.82 26.65 -20.74
N VAL A 13 -3.04 25.75 -21.34
CA VAL A 13 -3.31 24.29 -21.24
C VAL A 13 -3.15 23.79 -19.82
N LEU A 14 -2.10 24.22 -19.10
CA LEU A 14 -1.88 23.85 -17.72
C LEU A 14 -2.97 24.39 -16.78
N GLU A 15 -3.41 25.64 -16.98
CA GLU A 15 -4.51 26.24 -16.23
C GLU A 15 -5.81 25.46 -16.45
N LEU A 16 -6.11 25.08 -17.71
CA LEU A 16 -7.28 24.24 -18.02
C LEU A 16 -7.19 22.87 -17.36
N LEU A 17 -6.03 22.21 -17.42
CA LEU A 17 -5.81 20.92 -16.75
C LEU A 17 -5.99 21.04 -15.24
N THR A 18 -5.50 22.11 -14.62
CA THR A 18 -5.67 22.36 -13.19
C THR A 18 -7.15 22.47 -12.83
N LEU A 19 -7.92 23.26 -13.59
CA LEU A 19 -9.36 23.38 -13.38
C LEU A 19 -10.11 22.05 -13.51
N LEU A 20 -9.71 21.21 -14.48
CA LEU A 20 -10.31 19.88 -14.67
C LEU A 20 -9.97 18.93 -13.50
N VAL A 21 -8.77 19.02 -12.95
CA VAL A 21 -8.35 18.19 -11.81
C VAL A 21 -9.00 18.66 -10.51
N ASP A 22 -9.13 19.97 -10.31
CA ASP A 22 -9.77 20.56 -9.12
C ASP A 22 -11.26 20.18 -9.00
N ASP A 23 -11.90 19.81 -10.11
CA ASP A 23 -13.29 19.35 -10.15
C ASP A 23 -13.45 17.87 -9.77
N ILE A 24 -12.35 17.13 -9.65
CA ILE A 24 -12.36 15.72 -9.25
C ILE A 24 -12.44 15.64 -7.73
N THR A 25 -13.64 15.33 -7.23
CA THR A 25 -13.84 15.07 -5.81
C THR A 25 -13.53 13.60 -5.47
N PRO A 26 -13.26 13.27 -4.19
CA PRO A 26 -13.01 11.89 -3.77
C PRO A 26 -14.13 10.90 -4.16
N GLU A 27 -15.36 11.38 -4.24
CA GLU A 27 -16.53 10.59 -4.67
C GLU A 27 -16.45 10.21 -6.15
N HIS A 28 -15.77 11.01 -6.96
CA HIS A 28 -15.54 10.77 -8.39
C HIS A 28 -14.24 10.01 -8.67
N ASP A 29 -13.38 9.82 -7.66
CA ASP A 29 -12.18 9.00 -7.79
C ASP A 29 -12.53 7.50 -7.73
N SER A 30 -12.77 6.92 -8.90
CA SER A 30 -13.14 5.50 -9.02
C SER A 30 -12.09 4.56 -8.43
N LYS A 31 -10.82 4.92 -8.50
CA LYS A 31 -9.73 4.11 -7.93
C LYS A 31 -9.74 4.12 -6.41
N LEU A 32 -10.02 5.26 -5.80
CA LEU A 32 -10.22 5.38 -4.36
C LEU A 32 -11.48 4.61 -3.92
N GLN A 33 -12.60 4.73 -4.65
CA GLN A 33 -13.84 4.02 -4.33
C GLN A 33 -13.67 2.50 -4.39
N GLU A 34 -12.94 2.00 -5.39
CA GLU A 34 -12.59 0.57 -5.48
C GLU A 34 -11.72 0.14 -4.30
N LEU A 35 -10.71 0.94 -3.94
CA LEU A 35 -9.89 0.68 -2.75
C LEU A 35 -10.75 0.58 -1.49
N LEU A 36 -11.65 1.52 -1.23
CA LEU A 36 -12.53 1.50 -0.04
C LEU A 36 -13.45 0.28 -0.04
N THR A 37 -13.88 -0.18 -1.21
CA THR A 37 -14.66 -1.40 -1.39
C THR A 37 -13.84 -2.63 -1.04
N ASP A 38 -12.62 -2.75 -1.55
CA ASP A 38 -11.68 -3.83 -1.23
C ASP A 38 -11.35 -3.90 0.26
N LEU A 39 -11.07 -2.74 0.88
CA LEU A 39 -10.81 -2.66 2.32
C LEU A 39 -12.03 -3.13 3.13
N THR A 40 -13.22 -2.71 2.73
CA THR A 40 -14.48 -3.14 3.38
C THR A 40 -14.64 -4.66 3.28
N ASN A 41 -14.50 -5.21 2.09
CA ASN A 41 -14.62 -6.65 1.85
C ASN A 41 -13.62 -7.46 2.68
N LYS A 42 -12.36 -7.01 2.75
CA LYS A 42 -11.32 -7.67 3.54
C LYS A 42 -11.65 -7.67 5.04
N ILE A 43 -12.23 -6.60 5.57
CA ILE A 43 -12.57 -6.49 7.00
C ILE A 43 -13.80 -7.33 7.33
N GLU A 44 -14.82 -7.32 6.46
CA GLU A 44 -16.06 -8.07 6.65
C GLU A 44 -15.88 -9.57 6.39
N HIS A 45 -14.97 -9.94 5.46
CA HIS A 45 -14.69 -11.32 5.05
C HIS A 45 -13.17 -11.61 5.11
N PRO A 46 -12.58 -11.69 6.31
CA PRO A 46 -11.14 -11.88 6.45
C PRO A 46 -10.67 -13.23 5.92
N ILE A 47 -9.60 -13.24 5.12
CA ILE A 47 -9.03 -14.46 4.52
C ILE A 47 -8.37 -15.38 5.55
N ASN A 48 -7.83 -14.82 6.63
CA ASN A 48 -7.45 -15.56 7.83
C ASN A 48 -8.30 -15.04 8.99
N GLU A 49 -8.86 -15.96 9.77
CA GLU A 49 -9.81 -15.65 10.84
C GLU A 49 -9.27 -14.57 11.79
N GLY A 50 -10.05 -13.51 11.97
CA GLY A 50 -9.74 -12.39 12.86
C GLY A 50 -8.62 -11.46 12.38
N ASN A 51 -7.95 -11.73 11.26
CA ASN A 51 -6.89 -10.87 10.74
C ASN A 51 -7.48 -9.69 9.93
N LYS A 52 -7.25 -8.47 10.43
CA LYS A 52 -7.69 -7.21 9.80
C LYS A 52 -6.53 -6.38 9.25
N LYS A 53 -5.29 -6.90 9.29
CA LYS A 53 -4.09 -6.17 8.88
C LYS A 53 -4.02 -6.04 7.37
N ILE A 54 -3.86 -4.81 6.89
CA ILE A 54 -3.74 -4.46 5.47
C ILE A 54 -2.57 -3.51 5.29
N ILE A 55 -1.73 -3.77 4.29
CA ILE A 55 -0.70 -2.83 3.87
C ILE A 55 -0.98 -2.35 2.45
N ILE A 56 -0.91 -1.03 2.25
CA ILE A 56 -1.11 -0.37 0.96
C ILE A 56 0.19 0.30 0.55
N PHE A 57 0.75 -0.14 -0.55
CA PHE A 57 1.94 0.47 -1.14
C PHE A 57 1.57 1.41 -2.29
N THR A 58 2.18 2.58 -2.27
CA THR A 58 2.13 3.56 -3.36
C THR A 58 3.54 4.03 -3.73
N ALA A 59 3.72 4.51 -4.96
CA ALA A 59 5.01 5.00 -5.44
C ALA A 59 5.33 6.40 -4.92
N PHE A 60 4.32 7.23 -4.66
CA PHE A 60 4.45 8.66 -4.38
C PHE A 60 3.99 9.02 -2.97
N ALA A 61 4.74 9.93 -2.33
CA ALA A 61 4.40 10.42 -1.00
C ALA A 61 3.08 11.18 -0.98
N ASP A 62 2.79 11.98 -2.01
CA ASP A 62 1.54 12.73 -2.13
C ASP A 62 0.33 11.80 -2.25
N THR A 63 0.45 10.73 -3.04
CA THR A 63 -0.58 9.69 -3.12
C THR A 63 -0.77 8.99 -1.76
N ALA A 64 0.31 8.72 -1.04
CA ALA A 64 0.21 8.12 0.30
C ALA A 64 -0.54 9.02 1.28
N MET A 65 -0.28 10.32 1.24
CA MET A 65 -0.97 11.30 2.08
C MET A 65 -2.44 11.44 1.69
N TYR A 66 -2.74 11.53 0.40
CA TYR A 66 -4.12 11.54 -0.12
C TYR A 66 -4.92 10.32 0.35
N LEU A 67 -4.34 9.13 0.19
CA LEU A 67 -4.97 7.90 0.66
C LEU A 67 -5.16 7.91 2.18
N TYR A 68 -4.17 8.40 2.93
CA TYR A 68 -4.29 8.48 4.38
C TYR A 68 -5.46 9.37 4.80
N ASP A 69 -5.61 10.54 4.22
CA ASP A 69 -6.66 11.49 4.60
C ASP A 69 -8.07 10.91 4.36
N HIS A 70 -8.27 10.10 3.30
CA HIS A 70 -9.56 9.48 3.00
C HIS A 70 -9.78 8.13 3.69
N VAL A 71 -8.80 7.25 3.64
CA VAL A 71 -8.89 5.89 4.21
C VAL A 71 -8.95 5.94 5.74
N SER A 72 -8.15 6.82 6.38
CA SER A 72 -8.07 6.86 7.84
C SER A 72 -9.39 7.24 8.49
N ASP A 73 -10.06 8.24 7.92
CA ASP A 73 -11.36 8.73 8.39
C ASP A 73 -12.46 7.68 8.17
N PHE A 74 -12.48 7.08 6.99
CA PHE A 74 -13.43 6.03 6.64
C PHE A 74 -13.29 4.79 7.55
N MET A 75 -12.06 4.28 7.72
CA MET A 75 -11.81 3.07 8.51
C MET A 75 -12.07 3.28 10.00
N LEU A 76 -11.72 4.46 10.52
CA LEU A 76 -11.97 4.80 11.91
C LEU A 76 -13.47 4.93 12.18
N LYS A 77 -14.22 5.64 11.34
CA LYS A 77 -15.67 5.86 11.51
C LYS A 77 -16.48 4.59 11.32
N LYS A 78 -16.17 3.80 10.31
CA LYS A 78 -16.98 2.62 9.95
C LYS A 78 -16.65 1.40 10.80
N PHE A 79 -15.37 1.16 11.09
CA PHE A 79 -14.90 -0.08 11.71
C PHE A 79 -14.15 0.13 13.05
N GLY A 80 -13.85 1.36 13.44
CA GLY A 80 -13.04 1.66 14.62
C GLY A 80 -11.57 1.23 14.49
N LEU A 81 -11.08 1.07 13.23
CA LEU A 81 -9.73 0.60 12.94
C LEU A 81 -8.77 1.78 12.74
N HIS A 82 -7.56 1.62 13.27
CA HIS A 82 -6.54 2.65 13.14
C HIS A 82 -5.72 2.49 11.86
N THR A 83 -5.48 3.63 11.21
CA THR A 83 -4.65 3.74 10.02
C THR A 83 -3.38 4.52 10.34
N ALA A 84 -2.28 4.16 9.70
CA ALA A 84 -1.04 4.94 9.72
C ALA A 84 -0.49 5.12 8.30
N VAL A 85 0.29 6.18 8.11
CA VAL A 85 1.05 6.44 6.89
C VAL A 85 2.53 6.65 7.21
N ILE A 86 3.40 6.04 6.40
CA ILE A 86 4.85 6.20 6.46
C ILE A 86 5.37 6.53 5.06
N THR A 87 6.06 7.67 4.94
CA THR A 87 6.73 8.09 3.71
C THR A 87 8.18 8.44 3.99
N GLY A 88 9.03 8.46 2.97
CA GLY A 88 10.44 8.84 3.15
C GLY A 88 10.68 10.33 3.38
N SER A 89 9.68 11.17 3.13
CA SER A 89 9.82 12.64 3.12
C SER A 89 9.07 13.34 4.25
N VAL A 90 8.19 12.64 4.96
CA VAL A 90 7.32 13.22 6.01
C VAL A 90 7.31 12.30 7.22
N ASP A 91 7.24 12.89 8.42
CA ASP A 91 7.04 12.13 9.65
C ASP A 91 5.77 11.28 9.58
N GLY A 92 5.82 10.09 10.20
CA GLY A 92 4.70 9.18 10.23
C GLY A 92 3.46 9.82 10.87
N ARG A 93 2.27 9.58 10.29
CA ARG A 93 0.98 10.01 10.85
C ARG A 93 0.11 8.79 11.14
N THR A 94 -0.71 8.87 12.17
CA THR A 94 -1.64 7.80 12.53
C THR A 94 -2.87 8.33 13.28
N THR A 95 -3.99 7.64 13.13
CA THR A 95 -5.20 7.88 13.93
C THR A 95 -5.09 7.29 15.33
N ALA A 96 -4.13 6.40 15.59
CA ALA A 96 -3.85 5.86 16.91
C ALA A 96 -3.20 6.94 17.80
N LYS A 97 -3.59 6.98 19.08
CA LYS A 97 -3.02 7.92 20.05
C LYS A 97 -1.63 7.46 20.49
N LEU A 98 -0.61 7.78 19.69
CA LEU A 98 0.80 7.52 20.00
C LEU A 98 1.47 8.77 20.56
N LYS A 99 2.33 8.59 21.57
CA LYS A 99 3.18 9.69 22.09
C LYS A 99 4.26 10.07 21.07
N ASN A 100 4.76 9.09 20.35
CA ASN A 100 5.73 9.26 19.28
C ASN A 100 5.25 8.42 18.08
N ALA A 101 5.14 9.04 16.92
CA ALA A 101 4.71 8.40 15.68
C ALA A 101 5.89 8.11 14.73
N ASP A 102 7.08 7.80 15.30
CA ASP A 102 8.21 7.37 14.50
C ASP A 102 7.92 6.04 13.77
N MET A 103 8.67 5.81 12.70
CA MET A 103 8.51 4.64 11.85
C MET A 103 8.53 3.33 12.64
N ASN A 104 9.47 3.18 13.58
CA ASN A 104 9.61 1.93 14.32
C ASN A 104 8.42 1.67 15.24
N THR A 105 7.94 2.69 15.93
CA THR A 105 6.74 2.62 16.77
C THR A 105 5.50 2.26 15.96
N ILE A 106 5.28 2.91 14.82
CA ILE A 106 4.16 2.60 13.92
C ILE A 106 4.25 1.16 13.42
N LEU A 107 5.41 0.72 12.92
CA LEU A 107 5.59 -0.63 12.40
C LEU A 107 5.42 -1.70 13.49
N THR A 108 5.80 -1.40 14.73
CA THR A 108 5.61 -2.31 15.86
C THR A 108 4.15 -2.38 16.29
N CYS A 109 3.40 -1.28 16.22
CA CYS A 109 1.96 -1.29 16.45
C CYS A 109 1.19 -1.96 15.29
N PHE A 110 1.72 -1.93 14.06
CA PHE A 110 1.13 -2.61 12.92
C PHE A 110 1.39 -4.12 12.94
N SER A 111 2.60 -4.54 13.29
CA SER A 111 3.03 -5.95 13.32
C SER A 111 3.50 -6.37 14.72
N PRO A 112 2.60 -6.36 15.72
CA PRO A 112 3.00 -6.50 17.13
C PRO A 112 3.62 -7.85 17.47
N ARG A 113 3.18 -8.94 16.83
CA ARG A 113 3.72 -10.29 17.08
C ARG A 113 5.08 -10.46 16.45
N SER A 114 5.21 -10.13 15.16
CA SER A 114 6.46 -10.32 14.42
C SER A 114 7.57 -9.34 14.80
N LYS A 115 7.22 -8.31 15.57
CA LYS A 115 8.17 -7.33 16.14
C LYS A 115 8.30 -7.43 17.66
N ASP A 116 7.77 -8.50 18.24
CA ASP A 116 7.87 -8.78 19.69
C ASP A 116 7.50 -7.56 20.56
N ARG A 117 6.39 -6.86 20.20
CA ARG A 117 5.97 -5.61 20.87
C ARG A 117 5.89 -5.75 22.39
N ASP A 118 5.50 -6.93 22.90
CA ASP A 118 5.32 -7.17 24.32
C ASP A 118 6.64 -7.16 25.11
N LEU A 119 7.79 -7.19 24.45
CA LEU A 119 9.10 -7.01 25.06
C LEU A 119 9.46 -5.52 25.29
N PHE A 120 8.65 -4.59 24.79
CA PHE A 120 8.93 -3.15 24.85
C PHE A 120 7.89 -2.42 25.69
N ASP A 121 8.25 -2.00 26.90
CA ASP A 121 7.35 -1.28 27.80
C ASP A 121 7.01 0.14 27.32
N ASN A 122 7.86 0.72 26.49
CA ASN A 122 7.72 2.09 25.98
C ASN A 122 6.82 2.18 24.72
N ILE A 123 6.44 1.06 24.12
CA ILE A 123 5.56 1.03 22.94
C ILE A 123 4.11 0.82 23.38
N PRO A 124 3.18 1.69 22.99
CA PRO A 124 1.78 1.56 23.37
C PRO A 124 1.17 0.25 22.85
N LYS A 125 0.30 -0.37 23.68
CA LYS A 125 -0.45 -1.60 23.30
C LYS A 125 -1.71 -1.25 22.49
N VAL A 126 -1.56 -0.41 21.49
CA VAL A 126 -2.60 -0.09 20.51
C VAL A 126 -2.24 -0.72 19.18
N ASP A 127 -3.22 -1.29 18.49
CA ASP A 127 -3.01 -1.88 17.18
C ASP A 127 -3.28 -0.85 16.06
N ILE A 128 -2.43 -0.87 15.05
CA ILE A 128 -2.66 -0.22 13.78
C ILE A 128 -3.03 -1.34 12.80
N ASP A 129 -4.17 -1.20 12.14
CA ASP A 129 -4.68 -2.26 11.26
C ASP A 129 -4.39 -1.99 9.78
N ILE A 130 -4.37 -0.71 9.40
CA ILE A 130 -4.08 -0.30 8.03
C ILE A 130 -2.79 0.51 7.99
N LEU A 131 -1.84 0.08 7.17
CA LEU A 131 -0.59 0.78 6.93
C LEU A 131 -0.50 1.24 5.48
N ILE A 132 -0.37 2.54 5.27
CA ILE A 132 -0.10 3.11 3.96
C ILE A 132 1.37 3.49 3.91
N ALA A 133 2.09 3.05 2.88
CA ALA A 133 3.53 3.26 2.82
C ALA A 133 4.04 3.46 1.38
N THR A 134 5.11 4.23 1.28
CA THR A 134 5.96 4.20 0.08
C THR A 134 7.07 3.14 0.25
N ASP A 135 7.91 2.98 -0.77
CA ASP A 135 9.06 2.05 -0.70
C ASP A 135 10.16 2.47 0.31
N CYS A 136 9.92 3.54 1.10
CA CYS A 136 10.81 3.97 2.18
C CYS A 136 10.89 2.99 3.36
N ILE A 137 9.90 2.09 3.50
CA ILE A 137 10.00 1.03 4.50
C ILE A 137 11.21 0.18 4.15
N SER A 138 12.27 0.36 4.94
CA SER A 138 13.59 -0.22 4.71
C SER A 138 13.52 -1.72 4.48
N GLU A 139 14.42 -2.25 3.65
CA GLU A 139 14.58 -3.68 3.46
C GLU A 139 14.77 -4.38 4.81
N GLY A 140 14.20 -5.57 4.95
CA GLY A 140 14.34 -6.36 6.17
C GLY A 140 13.24 -6.16 7.22
N GLN A 141 12.33 -5.21 7.07
CA GLN A 141 11.20 -5.09 8.01
C GLN A 141 10.32 -6.34 7.96
N ASN A 142 10.02 -6.88 9.15
CA ASN A 142 9.14 -8.02 9.29
C ASN A 142 7.71 -7.53 9.52
N LEU A 143 6.80 -7.80 8.58
CA LEU A 143 5.39 -7.40 8.59
C LEU A 143 4.47 -8.61 8.41
N GLN A 144 4.92 -9.78 8.81
CA GLN A 144 4.22 -11.05 8.60
C GLN A 144 2.93 -11.22 9.43
N ASP A 145 2.58 -10.26 10.30
CA ASP A 145 1.25 -10.22 10.93
C ASP A 145 0.18 -9.81 9.92
N CYS A 146 0.56 -9.11 8.85
CA CYS A 146 -0.30 -8.73 7.76
C CYS A 146 -0.51 -9.91 6.80
N ASP A 147 -1.73 -10.03 6.23
CA ASP A 147 -2.08 -11.06 5.25
C ASP A 147 -2.68 -10.48 3.95
N TYR A 148 -2.77 -9.14 3.86
CA TYR A 148 -3.38 -8.47 2.71
C TYR A 148 -2.51 -7.30 2.25
N LEU A 149 -1.91 -7.44 1.07
CA LEU A 149 -1.02 -6.44 0.50
C LEU A 149 -1.63 -5.86 -0.77
N ILE A 150 -1.79 -4.55 -0.81
CA ILE A 150 -2.29 -3.81 -1.96
C ILE A 150 -1.14 -2.99 -2.58
N ASN A 151 -0.88 -3.17 -3.86
CA ASN A 151 -0.09 -2.25 -4.66
C ASN A 151 -1.06 -1.28 -5.34
N TYR A 152 -1.27 -0.12 -4.70
CA TYR A 152 -2.14 0.93 -5.25
C TYR A 152 -1.56 1.51 -6.54
N ASP A 153 -0.25 1.76 -6.54
CA ASP A 153 0.51 2.03 -7.75
C ASP A 153 1.41 0.85 -8.07
N ILE A 154 1.16 0.22 -9.22
CA ILE A 154 2.00 -0.87 -9.68
C ILE A 154 3.35 -0.31 -10.12
N HIS A 155 4.42 -0.90 -9.57
CA HIS A 155 5.76 -0.49 -9.96
C HIS A 155 6.16 -1.17 -11.28
N TRP A 156 6.69 -0.41 -12.24
CA TRP A 156 7.17 -0.94 -13.52
C TRP A 156 8.29 -2.00 -13.36
N ASN A 157 9.05 -1.95 -12.26
CA ASN A 157 10.05 -2.97 -11.92
C ASN A 157 9.41 -4.06 -11.05
N PRO A 158 9.22 -5.29 -11.56
CA PRO A 158 8.60 -6.39 -10.83
C PRO A 158 9.37 -6.79 -9.57
N VAL A 159 10.68 -6.53 -9.49
CA VAL A 159 11.50 -6.80 -8.31
C VAL A 159 10.97 -6.04 -7.08
N ARG A 160 10.45 -4.82 -7.27
CA ARG A 160 9.85 -4.05 -6.17
C ARG A 160 8.61 -4.73 -5.60
N ILE A 161 7.76 -5.27 -6.46
CA ILE A 161 6.55 -6.00 -6.04
C ILE A 161 6.94 -7.26 -5.25
N ILE A 162 7.94 -7.99 -5.72
CA ILE A 162 8.48 -9.18 -5.03
C ILE A 162 9.07 -8.78 -3.68
N GLN A 163 9.83 -7.69 -3.61
CA GLN A 163 10.39 -7.19 -2.36
C GLN A 163 9.32 -6.75 -1.36
N ARG A 164 8.24 -6.09 -1.82
CA ARG A 164 7.09 -5.74 -0.98
C ARG A 164 6.40 -6.99 -0.45
N PHE A 165 6.14 -7.96 -1.30
CA PHE A 165 5.54 -9.24 -0.92
C PHE A 165 6.39 -10.00 0.12
N GLY A 166 7.69 -10.11 -0.09
CA GLY A 166 8.62 -10.77 0.84
C GLY A 166 8.73 -10.11 2.23
N ARG A 167 8.08 -8.97 2.49
CA ARG A 167 7.96 -8.38 3.82
C ARG A 167 6.84 -9.02 4.63
N VAL A 168 5.83 -9.52 3.95
CA VAL A 168 4.62 -10.11 4.51
C VAL A 168 4.72 -11.63 4.50
N ASP A 169 5.18 -12.19 3.39
CA ASP A 169 5.40 -13.64 3.21
C ASP A 169 6.78 -14.04 3.73
N ARG A 170 6.79 -14.61 4.93
CA ARG A 170 8.01 -15.09 5.57
C ARG A 170 7.78 -16.38 6.31
N ILE A 171 8.84 -17.20 6.40
CA ILE A 171 8.86 -18.42 7.19
C ILE A 171 8.50 -18.09 8.64
N GLY A 172 7.54 -18.83 9.21
CA GLY A 172 7.03 -18.61 10.57
C GLY A 172 5.80 -17.71 10.66
N SER A 173 5.27 -17.22 9.54
CA SER A 173 3.96 -16.56 9.52
C SER A 173 2.87 -17.49 10.06
N LYS A 174 1.93 -16.92 10.85
CA LYS A 174 0.72 -17.63 11.29
C LYS A 174 -0.40 -17.58 10.26
N ASN A 175 -0.27 -16.71 9.27
CA ASN A 175 -1.23 -16.58 8.19
C ASN A 175 -1.09 -17.79 7.24
N LYS A 176 -2.21 -18.48 6.97
CA LYS A 176 -2.25 -19.62 6.05
C LYS A 176 -2.26 -19.19 4.59
N VAL A 177 -2.82 -18.01 4.34
CA VAL A 177 -2.99 -17.43 3.01
C VAL A 177 -2.58 -15.96 3.08
N ILE A 178 -1.88 -15.48 2.07
CA ILE A 178 -1.57 -14.07 1.88
C ILE A 178 -2.14 -13.65 0.53
N GLN A 179 -2.90 -12.57 0.53
CA GLN A 179 -3.47 -12.01 -0.68
C GLN A 179 -2.68 -10.80 -1.16
N LEU A 180 -2.38 -10.79 -2.44
CA LEU A 180 -1.78 -9.68 -3.15
C LEU A 180 -2.79 -9.09 -4.13
N VAL A 181 -3.07 -7.80 -3.99
CA VAL A 181 -3.93 -7.03 -4.89
C VAL A 181 -3.10 -6.01 -5.65
N ASN A 182 -3.29 -5.91 -6.95
CA ASN A 182 -2.61 -4.95 -7.79
C ASN A 182 -3.62 -4.10 -8.54
N PHE A 183 -3.58 -2.79 -8.35
CA PHE A 183 -4.31 -1.84 -9.16
C PHE A 183 -3.54 -1.60 -10.46
N TRP A 184 -4.06 -2.14 -11.55
CA TRP A 184 -3.48 -1.94 -12.87
C TRP A 184 -4.02 -0.66 -13.49
N PRO A 185 -3.17 0.14 -14.14
CA PRO A 185 -3.68 1.24 -14.91
C PRO A 185 -4.51 0.71 -16.10
N ASP A 186 -5.61 1.38 -16.40
CA ASP A 186 -6.39 1.10 -17.60
C ASP A 186 -5.63 1.65 -18.82
N ILE A 187 -4.74 0.85 -19.37
CA ILE A 187 -3.89 1.26 -20.47
C ILE A 187 -4.03 0.28 -21.62
N THR A 188 -4.43 0.84 -22.74
CA THR A 188 -4.48 0.20 -24.05
C THR A 188 -3.10 0.04 -24.72
N LEU A 189 -2.00 0.35 -24.02
CA LEU A 189 -0.65 0.30 -24.55
C LEU A 189 -0.02 -1.09 -24.42
N ASP A 190 0.48 -1.63 -25.53
CA ASP A 190 1.19 -2.92 -25.60
C ASP A 190 2.35 -3.06 -24.59
N GLU A 191 2.98 -1.94 -24.21
CA GLU A 191 4.04 -1.93 -23.22
C GLU A 191 3.60 -2.40 -21.82
N TYR A 192 2.35 -2.16 -21.44
CA TYR A 192 1.79 -2.58 -20.15
C TYR A 192 1.30 -4.02 -20.15
N ILE A 193 0.83 -4.53 -21.27
CA ILE A 193 0.53 -5.97 -21.43
C ILE A 193 1.80 -6.77 -21.17
N ASN A 194 2.92 -6.32 -21.73
CA ASN A 194 4.23 -6.90 -21.46
C ASN A 194 4.66 -6.78 -19.99
N LEU A 195 4.32 -5.68 -19.30
CA LEU A 195 4.64 -5.50 -17.89
C LEU A 195 3.89 -6.52 -17.02
N LYS A 196 2.56 -6.66 -17.21
CA LYS A 196 1.73 -7.61 -16.48
C LYS A 196 2.26 -9.03 -16.62
N SER A 197 2.49 -9.48 -17.85
CA SER A 197 3.05 -10.80 -18.15
C SER A 197 4.44 -11.02 -17.51
N ARG A 198 5.30 -10.01 -17.55
CA ARG A 198 6.66 -10.09 -16.94
C ARG A 198 6.60 -10.16 -15.42
N VAL A 199 5.71 -9.41 -14.78
CA VAL A 199 5.50 -9.44 -13.33
C VAL A 199 4.98 -10.80 -12.91
N GLU A 200 3.91 -11.29 -13.54
CA GLU A 200 3.29 -12.59 -13.25
C GLU A 200 4.29 -13.75 -13.43
N THR A 201 5.06 -13.74 -14.52
CA THR A 201 6.07 -14.77 -14.78
C THR A 201 7.16 -14.76 -13.72
N ARG A 202 7.68 -13.60 -13.34
CA ARG A 202 8.72 -13.52 -12.30
C ARG A 202 8.20 -13.89 -10.92
N MET A 203 6.95 -13.55 -10.60
CA MET A 203 6.33 -13.96 -9.34
C MET A 203 6.18 -15.48 -9.28
N LYS A 204 5.73 -16.12 -10.36
CA LYS A 204 5.65 -17.59 -10.44
C LYS A 204 7.02 -18.24 -10.22
N ILE A 205 8.08 -17.74 -10.86
CA ILE A 205 9.44 -18.24 -10.69
C ILE A 205 9.91 -18.08 -9.24
N SER A 206 9.65 -16.92 -8.62
CA SER A 206 10.04 -16.66 -7.23
C SER A 206 9.34 -17.59 -6.24
N VAL A 207 8.05 -17.85 -6.44
CA VAL A 207 7.28 -18.80 -5.61
C VAL A 207 7.85 -20.22 -5.78
N MET A 208 8.09 -20.68 -7.00
CA MET A 208 8.68 -22.01 -7.26
C MET A 208 10.05 -22.19 -6.62
N THR A 209 10.90 -21.15 -6.63
CA THR A 209 12.23 -21.22 -6.03
C THR A 209 12.23 -21.12 -4.51
N SER A 210 11.20 -20.53 -3.90
CA SER A 210 11.09 -20.39 -2.44
C SER A 210 10.44 -21.60 -1.77
N THR A 211 9.58 -22.33 -2.47
CA THR A 211 8.87 -23.50 -1.92
C THR A 211 9.64 -24.80 -2.01
N GLY A 212 10.70 -24.87 -2.82
CA GLY A 212 11.48 -26.10 -2.99
C GLY A 212 10.70 -27.29 -3.59
N ASP A 213 9.52 -27.03 -4.13
CA ASP A 213 8.69 -28.05 -4.77
C ASP A 213 9.18 -28.25 -6.22
N ASP A 214 9.99 -29.29 -6.39
CA ASP A 214 10.43 -29.83 -7.71
C ASP A 214 9.30 -30.59 -8.45
N ASP A 215 8.08 -30.62 -7.92
CA ASP A 215 6.98 -31.45 -8.39
C ASP A 215 5.85 -30.70 -9.14
N LEU A 216 6.19 -29.66 -9.92
CA LEU A 216 5.23 -29.05 -10.87
C LEU A 216 5.87 -28.91 -12.26
N ILE A 217 6.10 -30.05 -12.93
CA ILE A 217 6.22 -30.15 -14.39
C ILE A 217 4.97 -30.82 -14.94
#